data_2e5568c6855e55484086d3cb195833bc
#
_entry.id   2e5568c6855e55484086d3cb195833bc
#
_cell.length_a   1.000
_cell.length_b   1.000
_cell.length_c   1.000
_cell.angle_alpha   90.00
_cell.angle_beta   90.00
_cell.angle_gamma   90.00
#
_symmetry.space_group_name_H-M   'P 1'
#
loop_
_entity.id
_entity.type
_entity.pdbx_description
1 polymer ?
#
loop_
_entity_poly.entity_id
_entity_poly.type
_entity_poly.pdbx_seq_one_letter_code
_entity_poly.pdbx_strand_id
1 'polypeptide(L)'
;MDRVSTTLDQQHAAPTGSAAGRAERAARARATAARLSAEGVDGVVLGWVDNSGITRVKTVPVRGLEHAAAWGVGAAPCFDVFLVDDSITTSRWIGGPAGDLRLIPDLDRLVRLAAQPGWAWAPADRYAQDGSPHPGCQRQFARRSVAAAERRGLTLRAGIEVEWVVALAGPPEEPPVYPTRGPAYGMDRVTDLSDYLRDLLRAFDQQGLAVLQLHPEYAPGQFEVSLAAEGPVAAADTTVLVRHTIRAVSARHGLRVSYAPAVEPGSVGNGGHLHLSLWRGERNLGQDGVGPYGLAGEAESFLAGVLAELPALLALGAPGVASYLRLVPQHWAGAYQCWGPENREAALRLIPGPSGEGPGAANAEIKCFDGAANPYLAVGAVIAAGLAGLDARLGLPAEVTGDPAARPSGEVPRLPGSLEQAVAAYQGSEVLRAALGDPLFEAVLAVRRAEIELFAGHTPQEVAAATRWRY
;
A
#
# COMPACT_ATOMS: atom_id res chain seq x y z
N MET A 1 -3.80 37.94 5.93
CA MET A 1 -4.45 38.63 4.82
C MET A 1 -3.69 38.20 3.57
N ASP A 2 -4.29 37.41 2.81
CA ASP A 2 -4.47 37.30 1.39
C ASP A 2 -4.87 35.86 1.05
N ARG A 3 -6.15 35.76 0.67
CA ARG A 3 -6.74 34.51 0.21
C ARG A 3 -6.21 34.21 -1.19
N VAL A 4 -5.42 33.17 -1.34
CA VAL A 4 -5.20 32.56 -2.65
C VAL A 4 -6.28 31.50 -2.85
N SER A 5 -7.36 31.92 -3.52
CA SER A 5 -8.37 31.04 -4.09
C SER A 5 -7.73 30.34 -5.30
N THR A 6 -7.29 29.10 -5.14
CA THR A 6 -6.93 28.24 -6.27
C THR A 6 -8.19 27.52 -6.74
N THR A 7 -8.89 28.14 -7.67
CA THR A 7 -9.83 27.46 -8.58
C THR A 7 -9.03 26.44 -9.37
N LEU A 8 -9.23 25.14 -9.05
CA LEU A 8 -8.75 24.02 -9.86
C LEU A 8 -9.49 24.04 -11.20
N ASP A 9 -8.86 24.68 -12.19
CA ASP A 9 -9.19 24.55 -13.60
C ASP A 9 -8.88 23.10 -13.99
N GLN A 10 -9.91 22.24 -14.04
CA GLN A 10 -9.84 20.92 -14.65
C GLN A 10 -9.75 21.10 -16.17
N GLN A 11 -8.59 21.52 -16.65
CA GLN A 11 -8.24 21.38 -18.05
C GLN A 11 -8.26 19.88 -18.38
N HIS A 12 -9.12 19.47 -19.27
CA HIS A 12 -9.19 18.12 -19.82
C HIS A 12 -7.82 17.79 -20.44
N ALA A 13 -6.96 17.10 -19.68
CA ALA A 13 -5.68 16.63 -20.18
C ALA A 13 -5.91 15.80 -21.46
N ALA A 14 -5.14 16.07 -22.50
CA ALA A 14 -5.25 15.35 -23.77
C ALA A 14 -5.05 13.83 -23.54
N PRO A 15 -5.80 12.96 -24.24
CA PRO A 15 -5.65 11.51 -24.07
C PRO A 15 -4.19 11.07 -24.16
N THR A 16 -3.76 10.18 -23.28
CA THR A 16 -2.34 9.76 -23.16
C THR A 16 -1.76 9.29 -24.49
N GLY A 17 -2.52 8.58 -25.31
CA GLY A 17 -2.13 8.10 -26.65
C GLY A 17 -2.17 9.17 -27.75
N SER A 18 -2.67 10.39 -27.50
CA SER A 18 -2.75 11.43 -28.50
C SER A 18 -1.41 12.10 -28.78
N ALA A 19 -1.24 12.67 -29.97
CA ALA A 19 -0.03 13.44 -30.32
C ALA A 19 0.14 14.66 -29.41
N ALA A 20 -0.94 15.35 -29.07
CA ALA A 20 -0.95 16.50 -28.17
C ALA A 20 -0.52 16.10 -26.75
N GLY A 21 -1.09 15.03 -26.18
CA GLY A 21 -0.71 14.55 -24.86
C GLY A 21 0.75 14.06 -24.80
N ARG A 22 1.27 13.44 -25.86
CA ARG A 22 2.70 13.09 -25.95
C ARG A 22 3.59 14.34 -25.97
N ALA A 23 3.24 15.34 -26.76
CA ALA A 23 3.99 16.59 -26.87
C ALA A 23 4.03 17.35 -25.52
N GLU A 24 2.91 17.41 -24.81
CA GLU A 24 2.82 18.01 -23.49
C GLU A 24 3.74 17.29 -22.47
N ARG A 25 3.62 15.97 -22.37
CA ARG A 25 4.50 15.19 -21.47
C ARG A 25 5.97 15.33 -21.84
N ALA A 26 6.31 15.35 -23.14
CA ALA A 26 7.69 15.57 -23.58
C ALA A 26 8.22 16.93 -23.13
N ALA A 27 7.44 17.99 -23.29
CA ALA A 27 7.85 19.36 -22.89
C ALA A 27 8.06 19.44 -21.37
N ARG A 28 7.15 18.92 -20.56
CA ARG A 28 7.28 18.86 -19.10
C ARG A 28 8.51 18.05 -18.69
N ALA A 29 8.72 16.87 -19.30
CA ALA A 29 9.85 16.01 -18.99
C ALA A 29 11.19 16.63 -19.37
N ARG A 30 11.26 17.39 -20.48
CA ARG A 30 12.47 18.15 -20.86
C ARG A 30 12.85 19.18 -19.81
N ALA A 31 11.88 19.95 -19.32
CA ALA A 31 12.10 20.94 -18.25
C ALA A 31 12.55 20.25 -16.95
N THR A 32 11.88 19.14 -16.59
CA THR A 32 12.24 18.33 -15.41
C THR A 32 13.65 17.74 -15.53
N ALA A 33 14.02 17.21 -16.69
CA ALA A 33 15.35 16.63 -16.92
C ALA A 33 16.45 17.69 -16.81
N ALA A 34 16.23 18.90 -17.34
CA ALA A 34 17.17 20.01 -17.22
C ALA A 34 17.40 20.41 -15.75
N ARG A 35 16.32 20.52 -14.96
CA ARG A 35 16.40 20.81 -13.52
C ARG A 35 17.15 19.69 -12.78
N LEU A 36 16.77 18.43 -12.98
CA LEU A 36 17.41 17.28 -12.33
C LEU A 36 18.90 17.18 -12.67
N SER A 37 19.29 17.41 -13.94
CA SER A 37 20.70 17.44 -14.33
C SER A 37 21.49 18.54 -13.62
N ALA A 38 20.92 19.75 -13.49
CA ALA A 38 21.52 20.82 -12.73
C ALA A 38 21.67 20.51 -11.23
N GLU A 39 20.82 19.65 -10.69
CA GLU A 39 20.84 19.14 -9.33
C GLU A 39 21.72 17.89 -9.15
N GLY A 40 22.46 17.47 -10.18
CA GLY A 40 23.39 16.33 -10.15
C GLY A 40 22.70 14.96 -10.21
N VAL A 41 21.52 14.86 -10.81
CA VAL A 41 20.84 13.58 -11.06
C VAL A 41 21.30 13.01 -12.39
N ASP A 42 21.75 11.74 -12.39
CA ASP A 42 22.20 11.01 -13.56
C ASP A 42 21.10 10.08 -14.12
N GLY A 43 20.30 9.48 -13.23
CA GLY A 43 19.31 8.48 -13.57
C GLY A 43 17.97 8.66 -12.90
N VAL A 44 16.90 8.24 -13.62
CA VAL A 44 15.53 8.22 -13.11
C VAL A 44 15.01 6.79 -13.07
N VAL A 45 14.60 6.35 -11.90
CA VAL A 45 13.99 5.04 -11.65
C VAL A 45 12.49 5.15 -11.88
N LEU A 46 11.95 4.36 -12.79
CA LEU A 46 10.51 4.22 -13.05
C LEU A 46 10.01 2.98 -12.31
N GLY A 47 9.20 3.16 -11.28
CA GLY A 47 8.75 2.08 -10.40
C GLY A 47 7.29 1.72 -10.59
N TRP A 48 6.98 0.44 -10.47
CA TRP A 48 5.62 -0.10 -10.32
C TRP A 48 5.64 -1.26 -9.32
N VAL A 49 4.50 -1.63 -8.79
CA VAL A 49 4.39 -2.76 -7.85
C VAL A 49 3.65 -3.89 -8.54
N ASP A 50 4.21 -5.09 -8.51
CA ASP A 50 3.58 -6.30 -9.07
C ASP A 50 2.49 -6.89 -8.14
N ASN A 51 1.86 -7.99 -8.57
CA ASN A 51 0.80 -8.62 -7.80
C ASN A 51 1.31 -9.36 -6.54
N SER A 52 2.61 -9.63 -6.43
CA SER A 52 3.24 -10.16 -5.21
C SER A 52 3.67 -9.06 -4.23
N GLY A 53 3.37 -7.79 -4.51
CA GLY A 53 3.71 -6.65 -3.65
C GLY A 53 5.16 -6.17 -3.78
N ILE A 54 5.91 -6.71 -4.74
CA ILE A 54 7.31 -6.36 -4.97
C ILE A 54 7.41 -5.17 -5.93
N THR A 55 8.21 -4.18 -5.56
CA THR A 55 8.49 -3.03 -6.43
C THR A 55 9.45 -3.43 -7.54
N ARG A 56 8.99 -3.37 -8.78
CA ARG A 56 9.77 -3.59 -9.99
C ARG A 56 10.15 -2.25 -10.61
N VAL A 57 11.29 -2.21 -11.31
CA VAL A 57 11.82 -0.96 -11.84
C VAL A 57 12.41 -1.11 -13.26
N LYS A 58 12.37 -0.02 -13.99
CA LYS A 58 13.22 0.27 -15.14
C LYS A 58 13.88 1.62 -14.89
N THR A 59 15.12 1.79 -15.34
CA THR A 59 15.83 3.05 -15.19
C THR A 59 16.15 3.66 -16.54
N VAL A 60 16.12 4.99 -16.60
CA VAL A 60 16.56 5.74 -17.77
C VAL A 60 17.60 6.79 -17.34
N PRO A 61 18.62 7.09 -18.15
CA PRO A 61 19.44 8.24 -17.90
C PRO A 61 18.57 9.51 -17.93
N VAL A 62 18.90 10.51 -17.12
CA VAL A 62 18.08 11.74 -17.00
C VAL A 62 17.81 12.39 -18.36
N ARG A 63 18.78 12.37 -19.29
CA ARG A 63 18.60 12.83 -20.69
C ARG A 63 17.57 12.06 -21.49
N GLY A 64 17.22 10.85 -21.08
CA GLY A 64 16.20 9.98 -21.72
C GLY A 64 14.79 10.20 -21.18
N LEU A 65 14.61 11.04 -20.13
CA LEU A 65 13.33 11.23 -19.45
C LEU A 65 12.26 11.79 -20.41
N GLU A 66 12.65 12.69 -21.32
CA GLU A 66 11.74 13.24 -22.35
C GLU A 66 11.11 12.12 -23.20
N HIS A 67 11.95 11.20 -23.72
CA HIS A 67 11.49 10.08 -24.52
C HIS A 67 10.63 9.11 -23.67
N ALA A 68 11.06 8.82 -22.46
CA ALA A 68 10.33 7.94 -21.54
C ALA A 68 8.92 8.50 -21.20
N ALA A 69 8.80 9.80 -20.99
CA ALA A 69 7.51 10.43 -20.72
C ALA A 69 6.61 10.52 -21.96
N ALA A 70 7.19 10.74 -23.13
CA ALA A 70 6.43 10.82 -24.38
C ALA A 70 5.93 9.45 -24.87
N TRP A 71 6.81 8.44 -24.88
CA TRP A 71 6.59 7.16 -25.54
C TRP A 71 6.56 5.96 -24.61
N GLY A 72 6.91 6.16 -23.34
CA GLY A 72 7.05 5.11 -22.35
C GLY A 72 8.32 4.24 -22.55
N VAL A 73 8.63 3.48 -21.51
CA VAL A 73 9.70 2.47 -21.51
C VAL A 73 9.06 1.09 -21.64
N GLY A 74 9.63 0.22 -22.49
CA GLY A 74 9.12 -1.13 -22.71
C GLY A 74 9.18 -2.00 -21.45
N ALA A 75 8.12 -2.78 -21.21
CA ALA A 75 8.08 -3.79 -20.15
C ALA A 75 7.16 -4.94 -20.54
N ALA A 76 7.60 -6.17 -20.26
CA ALA A 76 6.78 -7.35 -20.51
C ALA A 76 5.57 -7.40 -19.55
N PRO A 77 4.39 -7.86 -19.99
CA PRO A 77 3.22 -8.01 -19.11
C PRO A 77 3.39 -9.14 -18.09
N CYS A 78 4.34 -10.05 -18.27
CA CYS A 78 4.57 -11.20 -17.39
C CYS A 78 4.93 -10.80 -15.93
N PHE A 79 5.38 -9.56 -15.69
CA PHE A 79 5.63 -9.08 -14.32
C PHE A 79 4.39 -9.14 -13.42
N ASP A 80 3.18 -9.12 -13.97
CA ASP A 80 1.94 -9.22 -13.20
C ASP A 80 1.63 -10.65 -12.71
N VAL A 81 2.42 -11.62 -13.13
CA VAL A 81 2.27 -13.03 -12.73
C VAL A 81 3.58 -13.61 -12.16
N PHE A 82 4.46 -12.74 -11.66
CA PHE A 82 5.62 -13.12 -10.86
C PHE A 82 5.16 -13.49 -9.45
N LEU A 83 5.77 -14.52 -8.88
CA LEU A 83 5.61 -14.94 -7.50
C LEU A 83 6.66 -14.27 -6.62
N VAL A 84 6.55 -14.46 -5.31
CA VAL A 84 7.47 -13.88 -4.33
C VAL A 84 8.92 -14.33 -4.50
N ASP A 85 9.17 -15.50 -5.09
CA ASP A 85 10.50 -16.07 -5.37
C ASP A 85 11.06 -15.75 -6.76
N ASP A 86 10.36 -14.88 -7.52
CA ASP A 86 10.63 -14.51 -8.91
C ASP A 86 10.30 -15.61 -9.94
N SER A 87 9.74 -16.75 -9.54
CA SER A 87 9.14 -17.68 -10.49
C SER A 87 7.89 -17.08 -11.15
N ILE A 88 7.44 -17.65 -12.25
CA ILE A 88 6.39 -17.08 -13.09
C ILE A 88 5.26 -18.09 -13.24
N THR A 89 4.03 -17.64 -12.97
CA THR A 89 2.81 -18.36 -13.34
C THR A 89 2.15 -17.74 -14.58
N THR A 90 0.99 -18.22 -14.95
CA THR A 90 0.18 -17.66 -16.06
C THR A 90 -1.27 -17.51 -15.61
N SER A 91 -1.93 -16.48 -16.11
CA SER A 91 -3.38 -16.34 -16.03
C SER A 91 -3.99 -16.45 -17.44
N ARG A 92 -5.32 -16.47 -17.49
CA ARG A 92 -6.04 -16.50 -18.77
C ARG A 92 -5.69 -15.32 -19.68
N TRP A 93 -5.36 -14.15 -19.11
CA TRP A 93 -5.21 -12.88 -19.83
C TRP A 93 -3.77 -12.38 -19.86
N ILE A 94 -2.96 -12.75 -18.89
CA ILE A 94 -1.62 -12.22 -18.67
C ILE A 94 -0.67 -13.38 -18.35
N GLY A 95 0.57 -13.29 -18.80
CA GLY A 95 1.64 -14.24 -18.45
C GLY A 95 2.22 -15.01 -19.61
N GLY A 96 1.75 -14.78 -20.83
CA GLY A 96 2.39 -15.34 -22.03
C GLY A 96 3.67 -14.59 -22.44
N PRO A 97 4.46 -15.13 -23.39
CA PRO A 97 5.70 -14.50 -23.86
C PRO A 97 5.44 -13.33 -24.81
N ALA A 98 4.21 -13.14 -25.25
CA ALA A 98 3.84 -12.13 -26.24
C ALA A 98 3.30 -10.86 -25.56
N GLY A 99 3.57 -9.72 -26.20
CA GLY A 99 3.12 -8.41 -25.76
C GLY A 99 4.24 -7.57 -25.14
N ASP A 100 4.05 -6.26 -25.20
CA ASP A 100 4.92 -5.27 -24.58
C ASP A 100 4.06 -4.11 -24.10
N LEU A 101 4.37 -3.59 -22.92
CA LEU A 101 3.71 -2.46 -22.30
C LEU A 101 4.59 -1.22 -22.35
N ARG A 102 3.99 -0.07 -22.12
CA ARG A 102 4.69 1.20 -21.99
C ARG A 102 4.58 1.73 -20.57
N LEU A 103 5.70 1.85 -19.88
CA LEU A 103 5.82 2.50 -18.58
C LEU A 103 5.95 4.00 -18.80
N ILE A 104 4.97 4.78 -18.41
CA ILE A 104 4.98 6.23 -18.48
C ILE A 104 5.12 6.79 -17.08
N PRO A 105 6.21 7.55 -16.77
CA PRO A 105 6.41 8.11 -15.43
C PRO A 105 5.37 9.20 -15.11
N ASP A 106 4.92 9.21 -13.89
CA ASP A 106 4.15 10.33 -13.33
C ASP A 106 5.12 11.40 -12.82
N LEU A 107 5.28 12.48 -13.59
CA LEU A 107 6.21 13.55 -13.29
C LEU A 107 5.77 14.42 -12.09
N ASP A 108 4.49 14.39 -11.71
CA ASP A 108 3.99 15.12 -10.54
C ASP A 108 4.41 14.44 -9.23
N ARG A 109 4.72 13.15 -9.31
CA ARG A 109 5.21 12.33 -8.17
C ARG A 109 6.71 12.03 -8.27
N LEU A 110 7.44 12.71 -9.17
CA LEU A 110 8.88 12.51 -9.33
C LEU A 110 9.65 13.19 -8.19
N VAL A 111 10.48 12.40 -7.50
CA VAL A 111 11.24 12.83 -6.32
C VAL A 111 12.72 12.43 -6.47
N ARG A 112 13.63 13.33 -6.06
CA ARG A 112 15.05 13.00 -5.86
C ARG A 112 15.20 12.06 -4.66
N LEU A 113 15.99 11.01 -4.81
CA LEU A 113 16.25 10.06 -3.74
C LEU A 113 17.33 10.59 -2.78
N ALA A 114 16.94 11.07 -1.61
CA ALA A 114 17.83 11.71 -0.66
C ALA A 114 18.99 10.80 -0.19
N ALA A 115 18.69 9.50 0.03
CA ALA A 115 19.68 8.52 0.43
C ALA A 115 20.51 7.93 -0.73
N GLN A 116 20.22 8.30 -1.97
CA GLN A 116 20.88 7.80 -3.19
C GLN A 116 21.25 8.96 -4.11
N PRO A 117 22.38 9.66 -3.83
CA PRO A 117 22.85 10.77 -4.67
C PRO A 117 22.96 10.34 -6.15
N GLY A 118 22.55 11.23 -7.05
CA GLY A 118 22.53 10.97 -8.50
C GLY A 118 21.25 10.28 -9.00
N TRP A 119 20.30 9.93 -8.14
CA TRP A 119 19.09 9.24 -8.51
C TRP A 119 17.81 10.02 -8.20
N ALA A 120 16.81 9.86 -9.08
CA ALA A 120 15.43 10.26 -8.83
C ALA A 120 14.50 9.05 -9.09
N TRP A 121 13.32 9.08 -8.52
CA TRP A 121 12.29 8.06 -8.67
C TRP A 121 10.97 8.70 -9.08
N ALA A 122 10.21 7.99 -9.93
CA ALA A 122 8.83 8.29 -10.25
C ALA A 122 8.00 7.00 -10.32
N PRO A 123 6.77 6.96 -9.80
CA PRO A 123 5.86 5.88 -10.08
C PRO A 123 5.48 5.91 -11.56
N ALA A 124 5.26 4.73 -12.16
CA ALA A 124 4.89 4.61 -13.56
C ALA A 124 3.52 3.97 -13.74
N ASP A 125 2.69 4.59 -14.57
CA ASP A 125 1.48 3.98 -15.10
C ASP A 125 1.82 3.12 -16.32
N ARG A 126 1.06 2.03 -16.52
CA ARG A 126 1.28 1.09 -17.62
C ARG A 126 0.19 1.22 -18.67
N TYR A 127 0.64 1.23 -19.92
CA TYR A 127 -0.22 1.38 -21.10
C TYR A 127 0.10 0.28 -22.12
N ALA A 128 -0.91 -0.06 -22.93
CA ALA A 128 -0.70 -0.90 -24.11
C ALA A 128 0.00 -0.10 -25.23
N GLN A 129 0.40 -0.79 -26.30
CA GLN A 129 1.14 -0.20 -27.43
C GLN A 129 0.33 0.85 -28.19
N ASP A 130 -1.00 0.76 -28.17
CA ASP A 130 -1.92 1.75 -28.76
C ASP A 130 -2.15 2.99 -27.85
N GLY A 131 -1.55 3.00 -26.67
CA GLY A 131 -1.68 4.07 -25.69
C GLY A 131 -2.93 3.96 -24.78
N SER A 132 -3.70 2.88 -24.91
CA SER A 132 -4.80 2.60 -23.97
C SER A 132 -4.25 2.16 -22.60
N PRO A 133 -4.94 2.47 -21.49
CA PRO A 133 -4.59 1.97 -20.18
C PRO A 133 -4.50 0.45 -20.13
N HIS A 134 -3.40 -0.09 -19.59
CA HIS A 134 -3.27 -1.54 -19.42
C HIS A 134 -4.23 -2.02 -18.32
N PRO A 135 -5.12 -3.00 -18.59
CA PRO A 135 -6.12 -3.45 -17.62
C PRO A 135 -5.50 -4.07 -16.36
N GLY A 136 -4.30 -4.63 -16.46
CA GLY A 136 -3.53 -5.16 -15.32
C GLY A 136 -2.77 -4.10 -14.50
N CYS A 137 -2.86 -2.81 -14.83
CA CYS A 137 -2.13 -1.78 -14.09
C CYS A 137 -2.80 -1.46 -12.74
N GLN A 138 -2.15 -1.83 -11.65
CA GLN A 138 -2.66 -1.67 -10.28
C GLN A 138 -2.82 -0.19 -9.90
N ARG A 139 -1.86 0.67 -10.28
CA ARG A 139 -1.95 2.11 -10.00
C ARG A 139 -3.10 2.77 -10.74
N GLN A 140 -3.35 2.37 -12.00
CA GLN A 140 -4.53 2.85 -12.73
C GLN A 140 -5.84 2.27 -12.19
N PHE A 141 -5.84 1.05 -11.64
CA PHE A 141 -6.98 0.52 -10.91
C PHE A 141 -7.31 1.41 -9.69
N ALA A 142 -6.33 1.76 -8.87
CA ALA A 142 -6.53 2.68 -7.75
C ALA A 142 -7.09 4.04 -8.22
N ARG A 143 -6.56 4.62 -9.31
CA ARG A 143 -7.10 5.86 -9.91
C ARG A 143 -8.56 5.72 -10.33
N ARG A 144 -8.94 4.61 -10.97
CA ARG A 144 -10.34 4.35 -11.36
C ARG A 144 -11.27 4.26 -10.15
N SER A 145 -10.82 3.64 -9.06
CA SER A 145 -11.59 3.53 -7.80
C SER A 145 -11.79 4.90 -7.16
N VAL A 146 -10.74 5.73 -7.10
CA VAL A 146 -10.85 7.12 -6.63
C VAL A 146 -11.82 7.93 -7.49
N ALA A 147 -11.66 7.88 -8.81
CA ALA A 147 -12.56 8.56 -9.72
C ALA A 147 -14.03 8.10 -9.60
N ALA A 148 -14.27 6.84 -9.20
CA ALA A 148 -15.61 6.35 -8.93
C ALA A 148 -16.23 6.98 -7.66
N ALA A 149 -15.42 7.27 -6.65
CA ALA A 149 -15.86 8.02 -5.46
C ALA A 149 -16.12 9.50 -5.80
N GLU A 150 -15.22 10.13 -6.57
CA GLU A 150 -15.35 11.52 -6.99
C GLU A 150 -16.63 11.77 -7.82
N ARG A 151 -17.01 10.82 -8.70
CA ARG A 151 -18.30 10.89 -9.43
C ARG A 151 -19.52 10.88 -8.51
N ARG A 152 -19.39 10.41 -7.27
CA ARG A 152 -20.42 10.47 -6.22
C ARG A 152 -20.32 11.73 -5.34
N GLY A 153 -19.39 12.65 -5.67
CA GLY A 153 -19.08 13.84 -4.89
C GLY A 153 -18.37 13.53 -3.58
N LEU A 154 -17.68 12.39 -3.52
CA LEU A 154 -16.91 11.96 -2.36
C LEU A 154 -15.42 12.09 -2.66
N THR A 155 -14.67 12.55 -1.68
CA THR A 155 -13.21 12.51 -1.68
C THR A 155 -12.72 11.66 -0.51
N LEU A 156 -11.52 11.10 -0.64
CA LEU A 156 -10.93 10.27 0.39
C LEU A 156 -9.53 10.78 0.72
N ARG A 157 -9.16 10.64 1.98
CA ARG A 157 -7.77 10.75 2.42
C ARG A 157 -7.35 9.42 3.00
N ALA A 158 -6.13 9.01 2.70
CA ALA A 158 -5.56 7.76 3.14
C ALA A 158 -4.14 7.94 3.64
N GLY A 159 -3.72 7.12 4.60
CA GLY A 159 -2.35 6.93 5.04
C GLY A 159 -2.10 5.46 5.25
N ILE A 160 -0.89 4.99 4.97
CA ILE A 160 -0.49 3.62 5.25
C ILE A 160 0.69 3.68 6.21
N GLU A 161 0.52 3.09 7.38
CA GLU A 161 1.61 2.87 8.33
C GLU A 161 2.58 1.87 7.74
N VAL A 162 3.87 2.13 7.89
CA VAL A 162 4.92 1.24 7.41
C VAL A 162 5.69 0.73 8.62
N GLU A 163 5.50 -0.54 8.92
CA GLU A 163 6.30 -1.27 9.88
C GLU A 163 7.44 -2.01 9.18
N TRP A 164 8.58 -2.07 9.80
CA TRP A 164 9.73 -2.83 9.29
C TRP A 164 10.62 -3.35 10.41
N VAL A 165 11.34 -4.41 10.09
CA VAL A 165 12.40 -4.95 10.96
C VAL A 165 13.75 -4.68 10.31
N VAL A 166 14.73 -4.24 11.13
CA VAL A 166 16.14 -4.18 10.74
C VAL A 166 16.96 -5.28 11.40
N ALA A 167 17.88 -5.87 10.62
CA ALA A 167 18.89 -6.77 11.10
C ALA A 167 20.28 -6.33 10.59
N LEU A 168 21.33 -6.77 11.24
CA LEU A 168 22.69 -6.58 10.72
C LEU A 168 22.82 -7.27 9.36
N ALA A 169 23.57 -6.67 8.45
CA ALA A 169 23.87 -7.27 7.17
C ALA A 169 24.64 -8.59 7.38
N GLY A 170 24.14 -9.66 6.79
CA GLY A 170 24.69 -11.00 6.91
C GLY A 170 24.15 -11.93 5.83
N PRO A 171 24.56 -13.20 5.79
CA PRO A 171 24.04 -14.18 4.86
C PRO A 171 22.50 -14.29 4.96
N PRO A 172 21.79 -14.37 3.83
CA PRO A 172 20.32 -14.41 3.84
C PRO A 172 19.73 -15.68 4.47
N GLU A 173 20.50 -16.76 4.50
CA GLU A 173 20.11 -18.06 5.06
C GLU A 173 20.17 -18.09 6.58
N GLU A 174 21.01 -17.23 7.19
CA GLU A 174 21.19 -17.18 8.64
C GLU A 174 20.01 -16.47 9.32
N PRO A 175 19.70 -16.85 10.58
CA PRO A 175 18.73 -16.13 11.40
C PRO A 175 19.11 -14.64 11.54
N PRO A 176 18.13 -13.72 11.63
CA PRO A 176 18.41 -12.31 11.75
C PRO A 176 19.13 -11.98 13.07
N VAL A 177 20.18 -11.18 12.98
CA VAL A 177 20.86 -10.61 14.16
C VAL A 177 20.40 -9.18 14.33
N TYR A 178 19.67 -8.92 15.41
CA TYR A 178 19.06 -7.60 15.63
C TYR A 178 20.07 -6.62 16.25
N PRO A 179 20.18 -5.38 15.71
CA PRO A 179 21.11 -4.36 16.23
C PRO A 179 20.65 -3.77 17.56
N THR A 180 19.38 -3.97 17.94
CA THR A 180 18.83 -3.55 19.23
C THR A 180 17.84 -4.58 19.75
N ARG A 181 17.84 -4.81 21.07
CA ARG A 181 16.99 -5.78 21.77
C ARG A 181 16.38 -5.21 23.06
N GLY A 182 16.41 -3.89 23.24
CA GLY A 182 15.79 -3.22 24.39
C GLY A 182 14.28 -3.51 24.50
N PRO A 183 13.63 -3.05 25.57
CA PRO A 183 12.18 -3.23 25.76
C PRO A 183 11.36 -2.75 24.58
N ALA A 184 10.19 -3.36 24.35
CA ALA A 184 9.23 -2.90 23.35
C ALA A 184 8.91 -1.41 23.60
N TYR A 185 8.87 -0.59 22.54
CA TYR A 185 8.69 0.87 22.59
C TYR A 185 9.73 1.60 23.47
N GLY A 186 10.81 0.93 23.84
CA GLY A 186 11.81 1.44 24.78
C GLY A 186 12.73 2.50 24.19
N MET A 187 13.11 3.49 25.03
CA MET A 187 14.06 4.55 24.67
C MET A 187 15.44 3.98 24.30
N ASP A 188 15.82 2.83 24.84
CA ASP A 188 17.09 2.15 24.53
C ASP A 188 17.23 1.89 23.05
N ARG A 189 16.15 1.45 22.38
CA ARG A 189 16.16 1.19 20.93
C ARG A 189 16.38 2.46 20.10
N VAL A 190 15.87 3.60 20.57
CA VAL A 190 16.13 4.91 19.95
C VAL A 190 17.58 5.32 20.19
N THR A 191 18.11 5.07 21.38
CA THR A 191 19.50 5.37 21.73
C THR A 191 20.47 4.53 20.88
N ASP A 192 20.26 3.23 20.81
CA ASP A 192 21.10 2.28 20.05
C ASP A 192 21.18 2.62 18.56
N LEU A 193 20.09 3.10 17.98
CA LEU A 193 19.97 3.40 16.54
C LEU A 193 19.73 4.89 16.24
N SER A 194 20.17 5.77 17.14
CA SER A 194 19.91 7.22 17.05
C SER A 194 20.35 7.84 15.74
N ASP A 195 21.55 7.52 15.24
CA ASP A 195 22.05 8.04 13.96
C ASP A 195 21.24 7.53 12.75
N TYR A 196 20.86 6.26 12.77
CA TYR A 196 20.01 5.64 11.75
C TYR A 196 18.64 6.32 11.67
N LEU A 197 17.96 6.46 12.81
CA LEU A 197 16.62 7.08 12.88
C LEU A 197 16.66 8.57 12.48
N ARG A 198 17.70 9.29 12.89
CA ARG A 198 17.92 10.68 12.49
C ARG A 198 18.12 10.80 10.97
N ASP A 199 18.91 9.91 10.36
CA ASP A 199 19.16 9.93 8.93
C ASP A 199 17.92 9.53 8.13
N LEU A 200 17.03 8.66 8.65
CA LEU A 200 15.71 8.41 8.09
C LEU A 200 14.86 9.69 8.08
N LEU A 201 14.71 10.36 9.23
CA LEU A 201 13.91 11.59 9.33
C LEU A 201 14.41 12.67 8.36
N ARG A 202 15.73 12.84 8.24
CA ARG A 202 16.33 13.76 7.29
C ARG A 202 16.06 13.40 5.84
N ALA A 203 16.16 12.11 5.51
CA ALA A 203 15.86 11.64 4.14
C ALA A 203 14.40 11.85 3.78
N PHE A 204 13.46 11.59 4.71
CA PHE A 204 12.05 11.85 4.53
C PHE A 204 11.76 13.35 4.32
N ASP A 205 12.31 14.21 5.17
CA ASP A 205 12.15 15.65 5.05
C ASP A 205 12.67 16.19 3.70
N GLN A 206 13.87 15.76 3.28
CA GLN A 206 14.45 16.15 1.99
C GLN A 206 13.64 15.67 0.77
N GLN A 207 12.81 14.66 0.94
CA GLN A 207 11.89 14.14 -0.08
C GLN A 207 10.48 14.73 0.03
N GLY A 208 10.25 15.66 0.98
CA GLY A 208 8.96 16.29 1.21
C GLY A 208 7.92 15.38 1.83
N LEU A 209 8.33 14.31 2.52
CA LEU A 209 7.44 13.38 3.19
C LEU A 209 7.10 13.88 4.60
N ALA A 210 5.82 14.12 4.84
CA ALA A 210 5.32 14.65 6.12
C ALA A 210 5.18 13.51 7.15
N VAL A 211 6.27 13.22 7.87
CA VAL A 211 6.28 12.24 8.96
C VAL A 211 5.53 12.78 10.17
N LEU A 212 4.59 12.01 10.70
CA LEU A 212 3.86 12.30 11.93
C LEU A 212 4.50 11.62 13.15
N GLN A 213 4.87 10.35 13.00
CA GLN A 213 5.49 9.56 14.06
C GLN A 213 6.53 8.62 13.46
N LEU A 214 7.61 8.36 14.23
CA LEU A 214 8.59 7.32 13.99
C LEU A 214 9.00 6.77 15.35
N HIS A 215 8.81 5.48 15.58
CA HIS A 215 9.06 4.86 16.88
C HIS A 215 9.49 3.40 16.75
N PRO A 216 10.16 2.85 17.82
CA PRO A 216 10.35 1.42 17.95
C PRO A 216 9.00 0.72 18.15
N GLU A 217 8.92 -0.50 17.64
CA GLU A 217 7.78 -1.37 17.77
C GLU A 217 8.02 -2.51 18.79
N TYR A 218 7.14 -3.53 18.79
CA TYR A 218 7.13 -4.60 19.77
C TYR A 218 8.32 -5.56 19.58
N ALA A 219 8.55 -6.05 18.36
CA ALA A 219 9.59 -7.04 18.09
C ALA A 219 11.00 -6.43 18.11
N PRO A 220 12.06 -7.22 18.39
CA PRO A 220 13.45 -6.76 18.29
C PRO A 220 13.75 -6.19 16.89
N GLY A 221 14.42 -5.03 16.84
CA GLY A 221 14.75 -4.36 15.59
C GLY A 221 13.58 -3.84 14.80
N GLN A 222 12.36 -3.88 15.34
CA GLN A 222 11.15 -3.41 14.66
C GLN A 222 10.90 -1.94 14.94
N PHE A 223 10.48 -1.22 13.89
CA PHE A 223 10.11 0.18 13.89
C PHE A 223 8.86 0.42 13.04
N GLU A 224 8.21 1.55 13.27
CA GLU A 224 7.08 2.05 12.51
C GLU A 224 7.27 3.52 12.14
N VAL A 225 6.76 3.90 10.98
CA VAL A 225 6.58 5.29 10.57
C VAL A 225 5.17 5.52 10.06
N SER A 226 4.54 6.57 10.60
CA SER A 226 3.25 7.08 10.15
C SER A 226 3.44 8.42 9.45
N LEU A 227 2.75 8.62 8.31
CA LEU A 227 2.81 9.84 7.52
C LEU A 227 1.44 10.52 7.45
N ALA A 228 1.46 11.81 7.14
CA ALA A 228 0.23 12.57 6.92
C ALA A 228 -0.62 11.97 5.79
N ALA A 229 -1.93 11.99 5.99
CA ALA A 229 -2.86 11.45 5.01
C ALA A 229 -2.88 12.29 3.73
N GLU A 230 -2.86 11.59 2.60
CA GLU A 230 -2.92 12.15 1.24
C GLU A 230 -4.14 11.60 0.48
N GLY A 231 -4.33 12.01 -0.78
CA GLY A 231 -5.22 11.28 -1.69
C GLY A 231 -4.77 9.81 -1.84
N PRO A 232 -5.69 8.83 -1.99
CA PRO A 232 -5.34 7.41 -1.84
C PRO A 232 -4.25 6.90 -2.80
N VAL A 233 -4.22 7.38 -4.05
CA VAL A 233 -3.14 7.02 -4.99
C VAL A 233 -1.80 7.63 -4.56
N ALA A 234 -1.82 8.86 -4.08
CA ALA A 234 -0.62 9.53 -3.56
C ALA A 234 -0.09 8.82 -2.31
N ALA A 235 -0.96 8.40 -1.39
CA ALA A 235 -0.59 7.61 -0.21
C ALA A 235 0.06 6.27 -0.60
N ALA A 236 -0.43 5.60 -1.64
CA ALA A 236 0.20 4.39 -2.17
C ALA A 236 1.58 4.67 -2.78
N ASP A 237 1.73 5.76 -3.57
CA ASP A 237 3.03 6.21 -4.09
C ASP A 237 4.00 6.51 -2.95
N THR A 238 3.55 7.24 -1.93
CA THR A 238 4.33 7.59 -0.73
C THR A 238 4.79 6.34 0.02
N THR A 239 3.93 5.33 0.17
CA THR A 239 4.30 4.05 0.81
C THR A 239 5.44 3.35 0.08
N VAL A 240 5.40 3.32 -1.26
CA VAL A 240 6.49 2.75 -2.08
C VAL A 240 7.79 3.54 -1.87
N LEU A 241 7.73 4.88 -1.91
CA LEU A 241 8.90 5.74 -1.72
C LEU A 241 9.49 5.60 -0.31
N VAL A 242 8.66 5.54 0.73
CA VAL A 242 9.07 5.36 2.14
C VAL A 242 9.82 4.04 2.30
N ARG A 243 9.25 2.93 1.83
CA ARG A 243 9.92 1.61 1.89
C ARG A 243 11.28 1.64 1.19
N HIS A 244 11.34 2.27 0.02
CA HIS A 244 12.59 2.41 -0.72
C HIS A 244 13.62 3.25 0.04
N THR A 245 13.20 4.37 0.63
CA THR A 245 14.05 5.26 1.41
C THR A 245 14.58 4.58 2.67
N ILE A 246 13.74 3.87 3.42
CA ILE A 246 14.16 3.09 4.58
C ILE A 246 15.23 2.07 4.17
N ARG A 247 15.01 1.32 3.09
CA ARG A 247 15.99 0.34 2.59
C ARG A 247 17.32 0.99 2.22
N ALA A 248 17.28 2.13 1.54
CA ALA A 248 18.49 2.84 1.12
C ALA A 248 19.29 3.41 2.30
N VAL A 249 18.62 4.01 3.28
CA VAL A 249 19.26 4.51 4.51
C VAL A 249 19.81 3.33 5.32
N SER A 250 19.04 2.27 5.50
CA SER A 250 19.48 1.07 6.24
C SER A 250 20.74 0.46 5.66
N ALA A 251 20.83 0.33 4.34
CA ALA A 251 22.01 -0.20 3.66
C ALA A 251 23.27 0.65 3.96
N ARG A 252 23.13 1.98 4.10
CA ARG A 252 24.25 2.88 4.47
C ARG A 252 24.72 2.69 5.92
N HIS A 253 23.85 2.16 6.77
CA HIS A 253 24.15 1.82 8.16
C HIS A 253 24.54 0.33 8.36
N GLY A 254 24.78 -0.42 7.28
CA GLY A 254 25.12 -1.84 7.36
C GLY A 254 23.96 -2.72 7.85
N LEU A 255 22.72 -2.26 7.63
CA LEU A 255 21.50 -2.96 8.04
C LEU A 255 20.75 -3.52 6.83
N ARG A 256 20.09 -4.66 7.03
CA ARG A 256 19.07 -5.21 6.13
C ARG A 256 17.69 -4.88 6.66
N VAL A 257 16.74 -4.70 5.74
CA VAL A 257 15.34 -4.37 6.05
C VAL A 257 14.43 -5.49 5.59
N SER A 258 13.44 -5.79 6.39
CA SER A 258 12.32 -6.66 6.05
C SER A 258 10.99 -5.97 6.31
N TYR A 259 10.12 -5.96 5.30
CA TYR A 259 8.69 -5.61 5.42
C TYR A 259 7.82 -6.87 5.43
N ALA A 260 8.43 -8.06 5.48
CA ALA A 260 7.68 -9.31 5.46
C ALA A 260 6.70 -9.38 6.64
N PRO A 261 5.50 -9.92 6.42
CA PRO A 261 4.49 -10.07 7.46
C PRO A 261 5.00 -10.84 8.69
N ALA A 262 5.85 -11.84 8.47
CA ALA A 262 6.50 -12.59 9.53
C ALA A 262 8.01 -12.71 9.24
N VAL A 263 8.82 -12.07 10.06
CA VAL A 263 10.29 -12.20 9.99
C VAL A 263 10.73 -13.48 10.70
N GLU A 264 10.10 -13.77 11.83
CA GLU A 264 10.25 -15.00 12.61
C GLU A 264 8.86 -15.52 13.02
N PRO A 265 8.57 -16.81 12.87
CA PRO A 265 7.29 -17.37 13.28
C PRO A 265 7.06 -17.24 14.78
N GLY A 266 5.83 -16.92 15.18
CA GLY A 266 5.46 -16.75 16.58
C GLY A 266 5.86 -15.41 17.20
N SER A 267 6.58 -14.56 16.46
CA SER A 267 6.80 -13.16 16.83
C SER A 267 5.67 -12.28 16.30
N VAL A 268 5.58 -11.05 16.81
CA VAL A 268 4.75 -10.01 16.21
C VAL A 268 5.32 -9.66 14.83
N GLY A 269 4.48 -9.66 13.82
CA GLY A 269 4.87 -9.38 12.46
C GLY A 269 4.75 -7.91 12.09
N ASN A 270 5.11 -7.55 10.84
CA ASN A 270 4.96 -6.20 10.32
C ASN A 270 3.56 -5.99 9.74
N GLY A 271 2.85 -5.01 10.27
CA GLY A 271 1.61 -4.49 9.70
C GLY A 271 1.86 -3.54 8.51
N GLY A 272 0.77 -3.27 7.81
CA GLY A 272 0.68 -2.23 6.79
C GLY A 272 -0.71 -1.63 6.89
N HIS A 273 -1.01 -1.03 8.04
CA HIS A 273 -2.36 -0.59 8.39
C HIS A 273 -2.79 0.55 7.48
N LEU A 274 -3.96 0.40 6.86
CA LEU A 274 -4.53 1.42 5.99
C LEU A 274 -5.53 2.28 6.77
N HIS A 275 -5.18 3.53 6.98
CA HIS A 275 -6.07 4.56 7.51
C HIS A 275 -6.82 5.25 6.38
N LEU A 276 -8.10 5.52 6.59
CA LEU A 276 -8.98 6.07 5.58
C LEU A 276 -10.02 6.99 6.20
N SER A 277 -10.25 8.17 5.60
CA SER A 277 -11.37 9.06 5.90
C SER A 277 -12.13 9.45 4.65
N LEU A 278 -13.46 9.55 4.78
CA LEU A 278 -14.39 9.88 3.70
C LEU A 278 -14.92 11.30 3.87
N TRP A 279 -14.91 12.07 2.79
CA TRP A 279 -15.22 13.51 2.82
C TRP A 279 -16.24 13.89 1.77
N ARG A 280 -17.05 14.90 2.08
CA ARG A 280 -17.90 15.62 1.13
C ARG A 280 -17.56 17.12 1.22
N GLY A 281 -16.83 17.61 0.23
CA GLY A 281 -16.18 18.92 0.32
C GLY A 281 -15.20 18.97 1.51
N GLU A 282 -15.37 19.90 2.42
CA GLU A 282 -14.54 20.05 3.62
C GLU A 282 -15.08 19.27 4.83
N ARG A 283 -16.23 18.60 4.70
CA ARG A 283 -16.86 17.83 5.78
C ARG A 283 -16.32 16.41 5.82
N ASN A 284 -15.74 16.02 6.96
CA ASN A 284 -15.38 14.64 7.25
C ASN A 284 -16.65 13.86 7.66
N LEU A 285 -17.02 12.84 6.91
CA LEU A 285 -18.21 12.04 7.15
C LEU A 285 -18.05 11.05 8.34
N GLY A 286 -16.84 10.92 8.85
CA GLY A 286 -16.55 10.15 10.06
C GLY A 286 -16.90 10.85 11.37
N GLN A 287 -17.27 12.14 11.37
CA GLN A 287 -17.37 12.94 12.60
C GLN A 287 -18.67 13.74 12.76
N ASP A 288 -19.33 14.14 11.68
CA ASP A 288 -20.43 15.11 11.73
C ASP A 288 -21.82 14.49 11.48
N GLY A 289 -21.98 13.21 11.75
CA GLY A 289 -23.24 12.49 11.57
C GLY A 289 -23.99 12.26 12.87
N VAL A 290 -25.17 11.63 12.74
CA VAL A 290 -26.03 11.22 13.85
C VAL A 290 -25.87 9.74 14.22
N GLY A 291 -25.05 9.01 13.45
CA GLY A 291 -24.75 7.60 13.70
C GLY A 291 -23.79 7.39 14.87
N PRO A 292 -23.39 6.12 15.13
CA PRO A 292 -22.45 5.80 16.20
C PRO A 292 -21.17 6.62 16.08
N TYR A 293 -20.71 7.18 17.20
CA TYR A 293 -19.46 7.98 17.29
C TYR A 293 -19.37 9.16 16.30
N GLY A 294 -20.52 9.67 15.85
CA GLY A 294 -20.57 10.78 14.89
C GLY A 294 -20.49 10.37 13.44
N LEU A 295 -20.58 9.09 13.09
CA LEU A 295 -20.61 8.64 11.70
C LEU A 295 -21.82 9.21 10.95
N ALA A 296 -21.61 9.77 9.78
CA ALA A 296 -22.66 10.02 8.81
C ALA A 296 -23.11 8.70 8.18
N GLY A 297 -24.37 8.57 7.79
CA GLY A 297 -24.90 7.33 7.21
C GLY A 297 -24.14 6.86 5.95
N GLU A 298 -23.58 7.80 5.17
CA GLU A 298 -22.73 7.46 4.03
C GLU A 298 -21.40 6.80 4.46
N ALA A 299 -20.76 7.34 5.53
CA ALA A 299 -19.54 6.75 6.07
C ALA A 299 -19.83 5.39 6.72
N GLU A 300 -20.94 5.27 7.44
CA GLU A 300 -21.39 4.00 8.01
C GLU A 300 -21.56 2.94 6.92
N SER A 301 -22.32 3.24 5.85
CA SER A 301 -22.54 2.31 4.74
C SER A 301 -21.26 1.96 4.01
N PHE A 302 -20.34 2.94 3.83
CA PHE A 302 -19.03 2.70 3.24
C PHE A 302 -18.21 1.71 4.09
N LEU A 303 -18.11 1.94 5.39
CA LEU A 303 -17.36 1.08 6.30
C LEU A 303 -18.01 -0.32 6.45
N ALA A 304 -19.34 -0.40 6.41
CA ALA A 304 -20.06 -1.67 6.39
C ALA A 304 -19.72 -2.49 5.12
N GLY A 305 -19.59 -1.83 3.96
CA GLY A 305 -19.15 -2.48 2.72
C GLY A 305 -17.72 -2.99 2.82
N VAL A 306 -16.81 -2.20 3.38
CA VAL A 306 -15.43 -2.63 3.64
C VAL A 306 -15.42 -3.85 4.56
N LEU A 307 -16.14 -3.80 5.68
CA LEU A 307 -16.22 -4.89 6.66
C LEU A 307 -16.78 -6.18 6.05
N ALA A 308 -17.80 -6.08 5.21
CA ALA A 308 -18.41 -7.23 4.53
C ALA A 308 -17.42 -7.93 3.58
N GLU A 309 -16.61 -7.15 2.85
CA GLU A 309 -15.64 -7.64 1.87
C GLU A 309 -14.27 -7.99 2.46
N LEU A 310 -14.02 -7.74 3.77
CA LEU A 310 -12.71 -8.01 4.39
C LEU A 310 -12.18 -9.42 4.12
N PRO A 311 -12.99 -10.51 4.19
CA PRO A 311 -12.48 -11.84 3.87
C PRO A 311 -11.85 -11.95 2.47
N ALA A 312 -12.46 -11.30 1.47
CA ALA A 312 -11.97 -11.27 0.10
C ALA A 312 -10.81 -10.28 -0.07
N LEU A 313 -10.86 -9.14 0.64
CA LEU A 313 -9.81 -8.12 0.63
C LEU A 313 -8.47 -8.65 1.15
N LEU A 314 -8.46 -9.68 2.00
CA LEU A 314 -7.22 -10.30 2.49
C LEU A 314 -6.35 -10.87 1.37
N ALA A 315 -6.92 -11.36 0.26
CA ALA A 315 -6.12 -11.80 -0.88
C ALA A 315 -5.29 -10.67 -1.52
N LEU A 316 -5.59 -9.40 -1.19
CA LEU A 316 -4.90 -8.20 -1.66
C LEU A 316 -4.11 -7.51 -0.54
N GLY A 317 -4.61 -7.52 0.69
CA GLY A 317 -4.04 -6.80 1.83
C GLY A 317 -3.17 -7.66 2.75
N ALA A 318 -3.38 -8.98 2.75
CA ALA A 318 -2.56 -10.00 3.43
C ALA A 318 -2.24 -11.12 2.43
N PRO A 319 -1.45 -10.80 1.37
CA PRO A 319 -1.46 -11.53 0.12
C PRO A 319 -0.60 -12.79 0.10
N GLY A 320 0.28 -12.97 1.07
CA GLY A 320 1.25 -14.07 1.08
C GLY A 320 0.89 -15.18 2.08
N VAL A 321 1.46 -16.36 1.94
CA VAL A 321 1.33 -17.43 2.93
C VAL A 321 1.87 -16.98 4.29
N ALA A 322 2.95 -16.19 4.30
CA ALA A 322 3.53 -15.61 5.52
C ALA A 322 2.59 -14.63 6.24
N SER A 323 1.64 -14.01 5.55
CA SER A 323 0.66 -13.08 6.14
C SER A 323 -0.17 -13.74 7.25
N TYR A 324 -0.44 -15.02 7.12
CA TYR A 324 -1.26 -15.81 8.06
C TYR A 324 -0.46 -16.32 9.26
N LEU A 325 0.87 -16.15 9.25
CA LEU A 325 1.70 -16.30 10.45
C LEU A 325 1.60 -15.08 11.38
N ARG A 326 1.24 -13.91 10.82
CA ARG A 326 0.99 -12.67 11.55
C ARG A 326 -0.48 -12.54 11.99
N LEU A 327 -1.44 -12.90 11.10
CA LEU A 327 -2.87 -12.66 11.30
C LEU A 327 -3.48 -13.65 12.29
N VAL A 328 -3.04 -13.58 13.53
CA VAL A 328 -3.47 -14.43 14.64
C VAL A 328 -4.05 -13.58 15.78
N PRO A 329 -5.00 -14.10 16.59
CA PRO A 329 -5.57 -13.38 17.73
C PRO A 329 -4.53 -12.96 18.75
N GLN A 330 -4.81 -11.88 19.49
CA GLN A 330 -3.98 -11.34 20.56
C GLN A 330 -2.57 -10.86 20.13
N HIS A 331 -2.40 -10.66 18.81
CA HIS A 331 -1.23 -10.00 18.21
C HIS A 331 -1.55 -8.61 17.67
N TRP A 332 -2.72 -8.05 18.01
CA TRP A 332 -3.22 -6.76 17.54
C TRP A 332 -3.23 -6.62 16.01
N ALA A 333 -3.35 -7.76 15.34
CA ALA A 333 -3.31 -7.85 13.89
C ALA A 333 -4.69 -7.71 13.21
N GLY A 334 -5.77 -7.58 13.98
CA GLY A 334 -7.12 -7.49 13.42
C GLY A 334 -7.62 -8.81 12.83
N ALA A 335 -7.48 -9.92 13.57
CA ALA A 335 -7.82 -11.26 13.07
C ALA A 335 -9.34 -11.58 13.09
N TYR A 336 -10.19 -10.64 13.51
CA TYR A 336 -11.63 -10.81 13.62
C TYR A 336 -12.37 -9.87 12.68
N GLN A 337 -13.35 -10.40 11.95
CA GLN A 337 -14.23 -9.63 11.06
C GLN A 337 -15.24 -8.82 11.89
N CYS A 338 -14.76 -7.83 12.59
CA CYS A 338 -15.56 -6.93 13.39
C CYS A 338 -15.02 -5.51 13.32
N TRP A 339 -15.81 -4.58 13.84
CA TRP A 339 -15.40 -3.20 14.04
C TRP A 339 -15.60 -2.78 15.49
N GLY A 340 -14.90 -1.76 15.91
CA GLY A 340 -15.08 -1.14 17.23
C GLY A 340 -14.31 0.16 17.36
N PRO A 341 -14.81 1.10 18.21
CA PRO A 341 -14.11 2.33 18.48
C PRO A 341 -12.84 2.03 19.28
N GLU A 342 -11.72 2.54 18.80
CA GLU A 342 -10.38 2.39 19.40
C GLU A 342 -10.00 0.93 19.73
N ASN A 343 -10.61 -0.04 19.04
CA ASN A 343 -10.37 -1.46 19.28
C ASN A 343 -9.26 -1.99 18.38
N ARG A 344 -8.08 -2.24 18.93
CA ARG A 344 -6.89 -2.70 18.20
C ARG A 344 -6.93 -4.17 17.79
N GLU A 345 -7.85 -4.99 18.31
CA GLU A 345 -8.08 -6.38 17.86
C GLU A 345 -9.18 -6.49 16.79
N ALA A 346 -9.96 -5.44 16.57
CA ALA A 346 -10.92 -5.41 15.47
C ALA A 346 -10.20 -5.20 14.13
N ALA A 347 -10.61 -5.92 13.09
CA ALA A 347 -10.06 -5.72 11.75
C ALA A 347 -10.34 -4.31 11.19
N LEU A 348 -11.46 -3.72 11.58
CA LEU A 348 -11.85 -2.37 11.27
C LEU A 348 -11.94 -1.55 12.58
N ARG A 349 -10.89 -0.80 12.88
CA ARG A 349 -10.87 0.11 14.03
C ARG A 349 -11.41 1.47 13.62
N LEU A 350 -12.46 1.93 14.29
CA LEU A 350 -12.93 3.30 14.15
C LEU A 350 -12.14 4.21 15.10
N ILE A 351 -11.62 5.30 14.57
CA ILE A 351 -10.88 6.34 15.31
C ILE A 351 -11.68 7.63 15.23
N PRO A 352 -12.48 7.96 16.25
CA PRO A 352 -13.31 9.17 16.25
C PRO A 352 -12.49 10.47 16.34
N GLY A 353 -11.22 10.36 16.73
CA GLY A 353 -10.36 11.48 17.07
C GLY A 353 -10.59 12.01 18.49
N PRO A 354 -9.58 12.66 19.09
CA PRO A 354 -9.71 13.25 20.41
C PRO A 354 -10.61 14.48 20.39
N SER A 355 -11.25 14.74 21.52
CA SER A 355 -12.16 15.88 21.68
C SER A 355 -11.43 17.19 21.42
N GLY A 356 -11.93 17.98 20.47
CA GLY A 356 -11.44 19.32 20.14
C GLY A 356 -10.34 19.37 19.05
N GLU A 357 -9.89 18.25 18.53
CA GLU A 357 -8.85 18.25 17.47
C GLU A 357 -9.40 18.70 16.10
N GLY A 358 -10.70 18.70 15.91
CA GLY A 358 -11.35 19.17 14.69
C GLY A 358 -11.61 18.06 13.65
N PRO A 359 -12.19 18.40 12.50
CA PRO A 359 -12.77 17.43 11.57
C PRO A 359 -11.73 16.55 10.87
N GLY A 360 -10.44 16.86 10.94
CA GLY A 360 -9.37 16.09 10.33
C GLY A 360 -9.02 14.79 11.04
N ALA A 361 -9.38 14.65 12.30
CA ALA A 361 -8.92 13.56 13.17
C ALA A 361 -9.66 12.23 12.95
N ALA A 362 -10.96 12.27 12.64
CA ALA A 362 -11.77 11.05 12.50
C ALA A 362 -11.39 10.25 11.24
N ASN A 363 -11.11 8.97 11.43
CA ASN A 363 -10.77 8.03 10.37
C ASN A 363 -11.10 6.58 10.77
N ALA A 364 -10.94 5.65 9.84
CA ALA A 364 -11.01 4.22 10.10
C ALA A 364 -9.71 3.54 9.70
N GLU A 365 -9.26 2.58 10.48
CA GLU A 365 -8.04 1.81 10.27
C GLU A 365 -8.38 0.36 9.92
N ILE A 366 -7.83 -0.14 8.82
CA ILE A 366 -7.89 -1.53 8.43
C ILE A 366 -6.59 -2.20 8.90
N LYS A 367 -6.68 -2.98 9.98
CA LYS A 367 -5.52 -3.55 10.69
C LYS A 367 -5.02 -4.86 10.14
N CYS A 368 -5.87 -5.60 9.42
CA CYS A 368 -5.54 -6.94 8.93
C CYS A 368 -4.60 -6.96 7.72
N PHE A 369 -4.20 -5.81 7.19
CA PHE A 369 -3.26 -5.69 6.09
C PHE A 369 -1.81 -5.66 6.57
N ASP A 370 -0.88 -6.02 5.69
CA ASP A 370 0.53 -6.13 6.04
C ASP A 370 1.50 -5.58 4.97
N GLY A 371 2.79 -5.61 5.30
CA GLY A 371 3.85 -5.06 4.47
C GLY A 371 4.06 -5.74 3.11
N ALA A 372 3.48 -6.92 2.87
CA ALA A 372 3.54 -7.59 1.56
C ALA A 372 2.48 -7.10 0.57
N ALA A 373 1.49 -6.34 1.04
CA ALA A 373 0.42 -5.82 0.19
C ALA A 373 0.95 -4.88 -0.90
N ASN A 374 0.40 -5.02 -2.11
CA ASN A 374 0.51 -3.98 -3.13
C ASN A 374 -0.39 -2.80 -2.70
N PRO A 375 0.19 -1.61 -2.39
CA PRO A 375 -0.58 -0.51 -1.81
C PRO A 375 -1.66 0.03 -2.76
N TYR A 376 -1.46 -0.06 -4.06
CA TYR A 376 -2.47 0.38 -5.05
C TYR A 376 -3.66 -0.57 -5.10
N LEU A 377 -3.41 -1.89 -5.02
CA LEU A 377 -4.49 -2.88 -4.93
C LEU A 377 -5.27 -2.71 -3.63
N ALA A 378 -4.56 -2.53 -2.50
CA ALA A 378 -5.18 -2.34 -1.20
C ALA A 378 -6.12 -1.13 -1.18
N VAL A 379 -5.63 0.07 -1.52
CA VAL A 379 -6.46 1.27 -1.50
C VAL A 379 -7.59 1.22 -2.51
N GLY A 380 -7.32 0.73 -3.74
CA GLY A 380 -8.33 0.64 -4.79
C GLY A 380 -9.47 -0.32 -4.45
N ALA A 381 -9.14 -1.48 -3.88
CA ALA A 381 -10.12 -2.50 -3.50
C ALA A 381 -10.96 -2.08 -2.28
N VAL A 382 -10.34 -1.46 -1.27
CA VAL A 382 -11.06 -0.91 -0.11
C VAL A 382 -12.06 0.16 -0.54
N ILE A 383 -11.67 1.06 -1.46
CA ILE A 383 -12.59 2.06 -2.00
C ILE A 383 -13.74 1.38 -2.76
N ALA A 384 -13.45 0.37 -3.59
CA ALA A 384 -14.48 -0.36 -4.33
C ALA A 384 -15.48 -1.08 -3.39
N ALA A 385 -14.98 -1.75 -2.37
CA ALA A 385 -15.81 -2.40 -1.34
C ALA A 385 -16.69 -1.40 -0.58
N GLY A 386 -16.10 -0.26 -0.18
CA GLY A 386 -16.84 0.80 0.48
C GLY A 386 -17.93 1.41 -0.41
N LEU A 387 -17.65 1.65 -1.68
CA LEU A 387 -18.65 2.15 -2.64
C LEU A 387 -19.78 1.15 -2.87
N ALA A 388 -19.48 -0.14 -2.92
CA ALA A 388 -20.51 -1.18 -3.01
C ALA A 388 -21.42 -1.19 -1.77
N GLY A 389 -20.85 -1.02 -0.57
CA GLY A 389 -21.61 -0.86 0.66
C GLY A 389 -22.51 0.36 0.67
N LEU A 390 -22.03 1.48 0.11
CA LEU A 390 -22.79 2.71 -0.09
C LEU A 390 -23.98 2.50 -1.03
N ASP A 391 -23.72 1.87 -2.20
CA ASP A 391 -24.76 1.60 -3.21
C ASP A 391 -25.83 0.64 -2.65
N ALA A 392 -25.45 -0.33 -1.82
CA ALA A 392 -26.34 -1.26 -1.13
C ALA A 392 -26.96 -0.69 0.16
N ARG A 393 -26.53 0.49 0.62
CA ARG A 393 -26.96 1.12 1.89
C ARG A 393 -26.81 0.19 3.08
N LEU A 394 -25.67 -0.48 3.17
CA LEU A 394 -25.38 -1.38 4.28
C LEU A 394 -25.27 -0.60 5.60
N GLY A 395 -25.66 -1.23 6.71
CA GLY A 395 -25.40 -0.76 8.06
C GLY A 395 -24.28 -1.57 8.70
N LEU A 396 -23.52 -0.95 9.60
CA LEU A 396 -22.56 -1.66 10.41
C LEU A 396 -23.29 -2.60 11.40
N PRO A 397 -22.77 -3.83 11.63
CA PRO A 397 -23.28 -4.69 12.70
C PRO A 397 -23.03 -4.07 14.08
N ALA A 398 -23.48 -4.73 15.14
CA ALA A 398 -23.13 -4.30 16.50
C ALA A 398 -21.62 -4.21 16.68
N GLU A 399 -21.16 -3.16 17.32
CA GLU A 399 -19.76 -2.94 17.64
C GLU A 399 -19.21 -3.98 18.62
N VAL A 400 -17.93 -4.27 18.53
CA VAL A 400 -17.21 -5.10 19.49
C VAL A 400 -16.35 -4.21 20.38
N THR A 401 -16.76 -4.09 21.62
CA THR A 401 -15.98 -3.42 22.67
C THR A 401 -15.15 -4.47 23.43
N GLY A 402 -13.86 -4.19 23.63
CA GLY A 402 -12.95 -5.13 24.30
C GLY A 402 -12.39 -6.21 23.35
N ASP A 403 -11.79 -7.24 23.94
CA ASP A 403 -11.14 -8.32 23.18
C ASP A 403 -12.16 -9.25 22.51
N PRO A 404 -12.19 -9.35 21.17
CA PRO A 404 -13.05 -10.28 20.46
C PRO A 404 -12.82 -11.75 20.85
N ALA A 405 -11.58 -12.09 21.25
CA ALA A 405 -11.24 -13.46 21.67
C ALA A 405 -11.89 -13.85 23.01
N ALA A 406 -12.27 -12.87 23.82
CA ALA A 406 -12.97 -13.10 25.10
C ALA A 406 -14.48 -13.37 24.92
N ARG A 407 -15.03 -13.17 23.71
CA ARG A 407 -16.43 -13.44 23.41
C ARG A 407 -16.67 -14.95 23.24
N PRO A 408 -17.92 -15.42 23.46
CA PRO A 408 -18.27 -16.81 23.17
C PRO A 408 -17.83 -17.24 21.78
N SER A 409 -17.35 -18.48 21.66
CA SER A 409 -16.85 -19.01 20.38
C SER A 409 -17.91 -18.89 19.28
N GLY A 410 -17.54 -18.26 18.16
CA GLY A 410 -18.43 -18.06 17.02
C GLY A 410 -19.33 -16.81 17.10
N GLU A 411 -19.35 -16.08 18.20
CA GLU A 411 -20.11 -14.81 18.30
C GLU A 411 -19.49 -13.72 17.40
N VAL A 412 -18.16 -13.62 17.37
CA VAL A 412 -17.44 -12.71 16.48
C VAL A 412 -16.74 -13.55 15.41
N PRO A 413 -17.08 -13.36 14.11
CA PRO A 413 -16.48 -14.12 13.03
C PRO A 413 -14.97 -13.88 12.95
N ARG A 414 -14.22 -14.98 12.70
CA ARG A 414 -12.79 -14.89 12.35
C ARG A 414 -12.65 -14.52 10.87
N LEU A 415 -11.66 -13.71 10.59
CA LEU A 415 -11.17 -13.58 9.21
C LEU A 415 -10.52 -14.89 8.74
N PRO A 416 -10.35 -15.09 7.41
CA PRO A 416 -9.56 -16.20 6.89
C PRO A 416 -8.25 -16.41 7.63
N GLY A 417 -7.99 -17.63 8.06
CA GLY A 417 -6.77 -18.01 8.78
C GLY A 417 -5.69 -18.61 7.87
N SER A 418 -5.93 -18.63 6.56
CA SER A 418 -4.95 -19.07 5.56
C SER A 418 -5.17 -18.36 4.22
N LEU A 419 -4.14 -18.38 3.37
CA LEU A 419 -4.24 -17.78 2.02
C LEU A 419 -5.29 -18.52 1.18
N GLU A 420 -5.44 -19.84 1.34
CA GLU A 420 -6.46 -20.63 0.64
C GLU A 420 -7.88 -20.15 0.96
N GLN A 421 -8.15 -19.86 2.23
CA GLN A 421 -9.47 -19.36 2.66
C GLN A 421 -9.72 -17.94 2.10
N ALA A 422 -8.72 -17.07 2.12
CA ALA A 422 -8.82 -15.73 1.55
C ALA A 422 -9.01 -15.76 0.03
N VAL A 423 -8.32 -16.67 -0.67
CA VAL A 423 -8.47 -16.89 -2.11
C VAL A 423 -9.88 -17.41 -2.44
N ALA A 424 -10.44 -18.31 -1.62
CA ALA A 424 -11.82 -18.76 -1.81
C ALA A 424 -12.82 -17.61 -1.67
N ALA A 425 -12.66 -16.76 -0.66
CA ALA A 425 -13.48 -15.56 -0.49
C ALA A 425 -13.31 -14.57 -1.65
N TYR A 426 -12.06 -14.29 -2.08
CA TYR A 426 -11.75 -13.42 -3.21
C TYR A 426 -12.41 -13.92 -4.50
N GLN A 427 -12.30 -15.22 -4.79
CA GLN A 427 -12.89 -15.84 -5.98
C GLN A 427 -14.41 -15.67 -6.02
N GLY A 428 -15.06 -15.66 -4.86
CA GLY A 428 -16.51 -15.48 -4.72
C GLY A 428 -16.96 -14.02 -4.72
N SER A 429 -16.05 -13.03 -4.64
CA SER A 429 -16.42 -11.62 -4.58
C SER A 429 -16.75 -11.05 -5.96
N GLU A 430 -18.03 -10.81 -6.20
CA GLU A 430 -18.50 -10.11 -7.40
C GLU A 430 -18.10 -8.62 -7.37
N VAL A 431 -18.03 -8.02 -6.18
CA VAL A 431 -17.62 -6.62 -5.98
C VAL A 431 -16.19 -6.40 -6.46
N LEU A 432 -15.26 -7.24 -5.99
CA LEU A 432 -13.86 -7.11 -6.38
C LEU A 432 -13.63 -7.51 -7.85
N ARG A 433 -14.33 -8.52 -8.35
CA ARG A 433 -14.24 -8.90 -9.77
C ARG A 433 -14.71 -7.75 -10.68
N ALA A 434 -15.84 -7.13 -10.37
CA ALA A 434 -16.36 -6.00 -11.15
C ALA A 434 -15.42 -4.79 -11.10
N ALA A 435 -14.82 -4.50 -9.95
CA ALA A 435 -13.94 -3.34 -9.76
C ALA A 435 -12.58 -3.51 -10.45
N LEU A 436 -11.94 -4.67 -10.29
CA LEU A 436 -10.63 -4.97 -10.88
C LEU A 436 -10.73 -5.20 -12.40
N GLY A 437 -11.84 -5.80 -12.85
CA GLY A 437 -12.00 -6.35 -14.18
C GLY A 437 -11.28 -7.70 -14.32
N ASP A 438 -11.78 -8.56 -15.21
CA ASP A 438 -11.28 -9.93 -15.35
C ASP A 438 -9.76 -10.05 -15.53
N PRO A 439 -9.07 -9.21 -16.34
CA PRO A 439 -7.62 -9.38 -16.52
C PRO A 439 -6.80 -9.24 -15.23
N LEU A 440 -7.08 -8.20 -14.43
CA LEU A 440 -6.35 -7.98 -13.18
C LEU A 440 -6.81 -8.96 -12.08
N PHE A 441 -8.12 -9.22 -11.98
CA PHE A 441 -8.68 -10.16 -11.04
C PHE A 441 -8.10 -11.57 -11.22
N GLU A 442 -8.06 -12.08 -12.45
CA GLU A 442 -7.54 -13.41 -12.75
C GLU A 442 -6.01 -13.47 -12.61
N ALA A 443 -5.28 -12.39 -12.88
CA ALA A 443 -3.83 -12.35 -12.65
C ALA A 443 -3.49 -12.45 -11.17
N VAL A 444 -4.19 -11.69 -10.31
CA VAL A 444 -4.05 -11.81 -8.86
C VAL A 444 -4.39 -13.22 -8.38
N LEU A 445 -5.53 -13.76 -8.82
CA LEU A 445 -5.96 -15.12 -8.45
C LEU A 445 -4.92 -16.18 -8.83
N ALA A 446 -4.33 -16.07 -10.03
CA ALA A 446 -3.29 -16.99 -10.50
C ALA A 446 -2.04 -16.93 -9.62
N VAL A 447 -1.58 -15.72 -9.26
CA VAL A 447 -0.43 -15.53 -8.38
C VAL A 447 -0.69 -16.15 -7.01
N ARG A 448 -1.84 -15.87 -6.38
CA ARG A 448 -2.16 -16.41 -5.06
C ARG A 448 -2.22 -17.93 -5.05
N ARG A 449 -2.83 -18.55 -6.06
CA ARG A 449 -2.88 -20.01 -6.19
C ARG A 449 -1.50 -20.62 -6.36
N ALA A 450 -0.68 -20.02 -7.21
CA ALA A 450 0.68 -20.51 -7.42
C ALA A 450 1.57 -20.35 -6.17
N GLU A 451 1.38 -19.28 -5.37
CA GLU A 451 2.08 -19.13 -4.09
C GLU A 451 1.61 -20.16 -3.03
N ILE A 452 0.34 -20.53 -3.00
CA ILE A 452 -0.16 -21.63 -2.18
C ILE A 452 0.56 -22.94 -2.56
N GLU A 453 0.66 -23.23 -3.85
CA GLU A 453 1.36 -24.40 -4.36
C GLU A 453 2.87 -24.35 -4.07
N LEU A 454 3.51 -23.20 -4.24
CA LEU A 454 4.93 -22.97 -3.97
C LEU A 454 5.30 -23.32 -2.51
N PHE A 455 4.44 -22.95 -1.57
CA PHE A 455 4.69 -23.17 -0.14
C PHE A 455 3.97 -24.41 0.42
N ALA A 456 3.39 -25.25 -0.43
CA ALA A 456 2.73 -26.46 0.01
C ALA A 456 3.69 -27.39 0.76
N GLY A 457 3.33 -27.77 1.98
CA GLY A 457 4.15 -28.63 2.83
C GLY A 457 5.32 -27.95 3.56
N HIS A 458 5.55 -26.65 3.34
CA HIS A 458 6.56 -25.91 4.09
C HIS A 458 6.12 -25.65 5.54
N THR A 459 7.06 -25.73 6.47
CA THR A 459 6.86 -25.30 7.86
C THR A 459 6.79 -23.77 7.96
N PRO A 460 6.17 -23.22 9.02
CA PRO A 460 6.20 -21.77 9.28
C PRO A 460 7.61 -21.17 9.26
N GLN A 461 8.61 -21.90 9.74
CA GLN A 461 10.02 -21.48 9.73
C GLN A 461 10.58 -21.36 8.31
N GLU A 462 10.29 -22.34 7.46
CA GLU A 462 10.71 -22.33 6.05
C GLU A 462 10.02 -21.22 5.26
N VAL A 463 8.71 -21.00 5.47
CA VAL A 463 7.97 -19.89 4.86
C VAL A 463 8.58 -18.55 5.25
N ALA A 464 8.79 -18.30 6.55
CA ALA A 464 9.40 -17.06 7.02
C ALA A 464 10.82 -16.88 6.48
N ALA A 465 11.66 -17.93 6.48
CA ALA A 465 13.01 -17.87 5.94
C ALA A 465 13.02 -17.51 4.44
N ALA A 466 12.13 -18.09 3.65
CA ALA A 466 12.03 -17.85 2.21
C ALA A 466 11.50 -16.43 1.86
N THR A 467 10.68 -15.83 2.72
CA THR A 467 9.99 -14.56 2.41
C THR A 467 10.54 -13.34 3.12
N ARG A 468 11.23 -13.49 4.27
CA ARG A 468 11.64 -12.38 5.14
C ARG A 468 12.45 -11.28 4.46
N TRP A 469 13.20 -11.58 3.42
CA TRP A 469 14.04 -10.60 2.72
C TRP A 469 13.53 -10.24 1.32
N ARG A 470 12.33 -10.67 0.97
CA ARG A 470 11.73 -10.38 -0.33
C ARG A 470 11.02 -9.03 -0.37
N TYR A 471 10.46 -8.63 0.75
CA TYR A 471 9.72 -7.39 0.91
C TYR A 471 10.55 -6.28 1.55
#